data_31b1f5c21e1b82b5dded5ea629671b58
#
_entry.id   31b1f5c21e1b82b5dded5ea629671b58
#
_cell.length_a   1.000
_cell.length_b   1.000
_cell.length_c   1.000
_cell.angle_alpha   90.00
_cell.angle_beta   90.00
_cell.angle_gamma   90.00
#
_symmetry.space_group_name_H-M   'P 1'
#
loop_
_entity.id
_entity.type
_entity.pdbx_description
1 polymer ?
#
loop_
_entity_poly.entity_id
_entity_poly.type
_entity_poly.pdbx_seq_one_letter_code
_entity_poly.pdbx_strand_id
1 'polypeptide(L)'
;MFLIPDIERTSSRDRMVAVQRTTIEAVSAVRPLKIISLICLVIAIGLLIVALCSTSWLKTGSFRTGLFKECTSSNEPTHAAPFPGAPAPGHCHGPSRNHGFLIAAAALLFVSLFCTTLSALLNIVGLSKSDVRGKYRWYRFATICSGIAVLTELVALIMFPAVFYVNMNEYGSRRNWEVDWSYGLAWGATLFTLGASIMLICDKEHEEVYYKEKTIYNPPPELSDR
;
A
#
# COMPACT_ATOMS: atom_id res chain seq x y z
N MET A 1 17.73 8.68 -70.00
CA MET A 1 16.61 9.58 -69.64
C MET A 1 16.03 9.07 -68.31
N PHE A 2 16.15 9.90 -67.33
CA PHE A 2 16.07 9.60 -65.90
C PHE A 2 14.71 9.11 -65.44
N LEU A 3 14.71 8.05 -64.61
CA LEU A 3 13.61 7.67 -63.73
C LEU A 3 14.20 7.29 -62.37
N ILE A 4 14.24 8.24 -61.47
CA ILE A 4 14.31 8.04 -60.00
C ILE A 4 13.49 9.17 -59.38
N PRO A 5 12.32 8.88 -58.83
CA PRO A 5 11.97 9.45 -57.51
C PRO A 5 11.10 8.60 -56.59
N ASP A 6 10.99 7.29 -56.69
CA ASP A 6 10.00 6.54 -55.89
C ASP A 6 10.55 5.87 -54.61
N ILE A 7 11.88 5.84 -54.42
CA ILE A 7 12.46 5.12 -53.25
C ILE A 7 12.44 5.95 -51.96
N GLU A 8 12.48 7.27 -52.02
CA GLU A 8 12.51 8.10 -50.83
C GLU A 8 11.14 8.27 -50.14
N ARG A 9 10.04 8.19 -50.90
CA ARG A 9 8.67 8.36 -50.36
C ARG A 9 8.21 7.15 -49.59
N THR A 10 8.56 5.94 -49.95
CA THR A 10 8.24 4.71 -49.26
C THR A 10 9.00 4.60 -47.95
N SER A 11 10.26 4.98 -47.89
CA SER A 11 11.09 4.95 -46.68
C SER A 11 10.58 5.90 -45.60
N SER A 12 10.08 7.09 -45.98
CA SER A 12 9.51 8.04 -45.00
C SER A 12 8.16 7.58 -44.42
N ARG A 13 7.33 6.95 -45.25
CA ARG A 13 6.01 6.42 -44.84
C ARG A 13 6.15 5.21 -43.93
N ASP A 14 7.07 4.31 -44.21
CA ASP A 14 7.36 3.12 -43.41
C ASP A 14 8.01 3.50 -42.07
N ARG A 15 8.87 4.55 -42.04
CA ARG A 15 9.40 5.09 -40.77
C ARG A 15 8.31 5.71 -39.90
N MET A 16 7.37 6.46 -40.47
CA MET A 16 6.27 7.03 -39.70
C MET A 16 5.30 5.95 -39.19
N VAL A 17 5.04 4.90 -39.97
CA VAL A 17 4.21 3.78 -39.56
C VAL A 17 4.89 2.94 -38.47
N ALA A 18 6.21 2.73 -38.55
CA ALA A 18 7.00 2.04 -37.53
C ALA A 18 7.04 2.81 -36.20
N VAL A 19 7.22 4.14 -36.26
CA VAL A 19 7.18 5.03 -35.08
C VAL A 19 5.79 5.04 -34.46
N GLN A 20 4.73 5.05 -35.27
CA GLN A 20 3.37 5.02 -34.78
C GLN A 20 2.98 3.66 -34.14
N ARG A 21 3.50 2.53 -34.63
CA ARG A 21 3.34 1.21 -34.00
C ARG A 21 4.05 1.12 -32.66
N THR A 22 5.29 1.60 -32.54
CA THR A 22 6.06 1.58 -31.29
C THR A 22 5.40 2.43 -30.21
N THR A 23 4.82 3.57 -30.57
CA THR A 23 4.11 4.44 -29.62
C THR A 23 2.80 3.83 -29.11
N ILE A 24 2.08 3.05 -29.93
CA ILE A 24 0.83 2.39 -29.52
C ILE A 24 1.13 1.21 -28.57
N GLU A 25 2.18 0.43 -28.79
CA GLU A 25 2.58 -0.66 -27.90
C GLU A 25 3.07 -0.16 -26.55
N ALA A 26 3.83 0.93 -26.49
CA ALA A 26 4.30 1.53 -25.25
C ALA A 26 3.13 2.07 -24.39
N VAL A 27 2.10 2.66 -24.99
CA VAL A 27 0.90 3.15 -24.29
C VAL A 27 0.06 2.01 -23.70
N SER A 28 0.01 0.85 -24.36
CA SER A 28 -0.74 -0.31 -23.88
C SER A 28 -0.04 -1.02 -22.71
N ALA A 29 1.29 -0.99 -22.65
CA ALA A 29 2.07 -1.65 -21.60
C ALA A 29 2.01 -0.91 -20.23
N VAL A 30 1.80 0.39 -20.24
CA VAL A 30 1.77 1.21 -19.02
C VAL A 30 0.45 1.11 -18.23
N ARG A 31 -0.66 0.81 -18.87
CA ARG A 31 -1.98 0.72 -18.24
C ARG A 31 -2.12 -0.39 -17.17
N PRO A 32 -1.59 -1.62 -17.32
CA PRO A 32 -1.79 -2.69 -16.36
C PRO A 32 -1.18 -2.40 -14.99
N LEU A 33 -0.04 -1.71 -14.89
CA LEU A 33 0.62 -1.41 -13.61
C LEU A 33 -0.24 -0.55 -12.68
N LYS A 34 -0.96 0.44 -13.22
CA LYS A 34 -1.87 1.29 -12.45
C LYS A 34 -3.07 0.52 -11.91
N ILE A 35 -3.59 -0.41 -12.70
CA ILE A 35 -4.71 -1.26 -12.28
C ILE A 35 -4.24 -2.23 -11.20
N ILE A 36 -3.07 -2.85 -11.36
CA ILE A 36 -2.50 -3.78 -10.37
C ILE A 36 -2.22 -3.04 -9.06
N SER A 37 -1.66 -1.83 -9.11
CA SER A 37 -1.43 -1.02 -7.90
C SER A 37 -2.75 -0.70 -7.18
N LEU A 38 -3.81 -0.40 -7.91
CA LEU A 38 -5.14 -0.17 -7.33
C LEU A 38 -5.69 -1.43 -6.65
N ILE A 39 -5.57 -2.59 -7.28
CA ILE A 39 -5.98 -3.87 -6.69
C ILE A 39 -5.20 -4.14 -5.39
N CYS A 40 -3.88 -3.92 -5.39
CA CYS A 40 -3.05 -4.07 -4.20
C CYS A 40 -3.50 -3.14 -3.06
N LEU A 41 -3.82 -1.87 -3.36
CA LEU A 41 -4.34 -0.92 -2.37
C LEU A 41 -5.69 -1.35 -1.79
N VAL A 42 -6.60 -1.85 -2.63
CA VAL A 42 -7.91 -2.35 -2.16
C VAL A 42 -7.75 -3.56 -1.24
N ILE A 43 -6.86 -4.51 -1.60
CA ILE A 43 -6.55 -5.66 -0.74
C ILE A 43 -5.95 -5.18 0.58
N ALA A 44 -4.98 -4.24 0.55
CA ALA A 44 -4.36 -3.68 1.75
C ALA A 44 -5.39 -3.04 2.69
N ILE A 45 -6.33 -2.26 2.17
CA ILE A 45 -7.42 -1.66 2.94
C ILE A 45 -8.25 -2.74 3.63
N GLY A 46 -8.65 -3.79 2.92
CA GLY A 46 -9.40 -4.90 3.48
C GLY A 46 -8.65 -5.59 4.63
N LEU A 47 -7.36 -5.90 4.43
CA LEU A 47 -6.51 -6.52 5.44
C LEU A 47 -6.32 -5.63 6.67
N LEU A 48 -6.10 -4.31 6.48
CA LEU A 48 -5.98 -3.35 7.58
C LEU A 48 -7.24 -3.26 8.41
N ILE A 49 -8.41 -3.20 7.77
CA ILE A 49 -9.71 -3.17 8.49
C ILE A 49 -9.87 -4.43 9.35
N VAL A 50 -9.61 -5.62 8.78
CA VAL A 50 -9.70 -6.87 9.53
C VAL A 50 -8.70 -6.91 10.67
N ALA A 51 -7.44 -6.49 10.44
CA ALA A 51 -6.41 -6.44 11.47
C ALA A 51 -6.78 -5.48 12.61
N LEU A 52 -7.32 -4.29 12.30
CA LEU A 52 -7.77 -3.30 13.30
C LEU A 52 -8.96 -3.79 14.13
N CYS A 53 -9.93 -4.45 13.50
CA CYS A 53 -11.14 -4.94 14.18
C CYS A 53 -10.88 -6.20 15.01
N SER A 54 -9.79 -6.92 14.75
CA SER A 54 -9.50 -8.19 15.42
C SER A 54 -8.93 -8.01 16.82
N THR A 55 -9.27 -8.93 17.70
CA THR A 55 -8.74 -9.05 19.07
C THR A 55 -7.57 -10.02 19.18
N SER A 56 -7.03 -10.50 18.06
CA SER A 56 -6.06 -11.60 18.00
C SER A 56 -4.69 -11.13 17.46
N TRP A 57 -4.08 -10.14 18.10
CA TRP A 57 -2.74 -9.67 17.79
C TRP A 57 -1.65 -10.49 18.48
N LEU A 58 -1.85 -10.74 19.76
CA LEU A 58 -1.00 -11.59 20.60
C LEU A 58 -1.87 -12.54 21.41
N LYS A 59 -1.35 -13.74 21.66
CA LYS A 59 -2.00 -14.75 22.51
C LYS A 59 -1.01 -15.35 23.52
N THR A 60 -1.56 -15.76 24.64
CA THR A 60 -0.84 -16.59 25.63
C THR A 60 -1.83 -17.54 26.28
N GLY A 61 -1.75 -18.84 25.97
CA GLY A 61 -2.74 -19.81 26.41
C GLY A 61 -4.15 -19.44 25.94
N SER A 62 -5.07 -19.25 26.88
CA SER A 62 -6.46 -18.84 26.62
C SER A 62 -6.68 -17.33 26.47
N PHE A 63 -5.70 -16.52 26.83
CA PHE A 63 -5.77 -15.06 26.75
C PHE A 63 -5.34 -14.54 25.38
N ARG A 64 -6.09 -13.59 24.82
CA ARG A 64 -5.80 -12.90 23.56
C ARG A 64 -5.91 -11.39 23.76
N THR A 65 -4.98 -10.65 23.22
CA THR A 65 -5.02 -9.20 23.21
C THR A 65 -4.96 -8.66 21.78
N GLY A 66 -5.81 -7.68 21.50
CA GLY A 66 -5.80 -6.88 20.30
C GLY A 66 -5.44 -5.43 20.63
N LEU A 67 -5.74 -4.52 19.69
CA LEU A 67 -5.49 -3.08 19.89
C LEU A 67 -6.54 -2.44 20.81
N PHE A 68 -7.78 -2.93 20.81
CA PHE A 68 -8.91 -2.29 21.50
C PHE A 68 -9.56 -3.16 22.57
N LYS A 69 -9.36 -4.46 22.52
CA LYS A 69 -9.99 -5.41 23.45
C LYS A 69 -9.05 -6.53 23.82
N GLU A 70 -9.19 -6.96 25.07
CA GLU A 70 -8.56 -8.14 25.63
C GLU A 70 -9.64 -9.16 25.95
N CYS A 71 -9.43 -10.43 25.58
CA CYS A 71 -10.41 -11.51 25.76
C CYS A 71 -9.76 -12.75 26.36
N THR A 72 -10.48 -13.44 27.23
CA THR A 72 -10.10 -14.77 27.72
C THR A 72 -11.09 -15.80 27.20
N SER A 73 -10.59 -16.91 26.65
CA SER A 73 -11.41 -18.01 26.14
C SER A 73 -12.19 -18.69 27.29
N SER A 74 -13.41 -19.14 27.01
CA SER A 74 -14.23 -19.88 27.96
C SER A 74 -13.77 -21.32 28.25
N ASN A 75 -12.78 -21.82 27.51
CA ASN A 75 -12.30 -23.21 27.61
C ASN A 75 -11.29 -23.44 28.75
N GLU A 76 -11.05 -22.45 29.61
CA GLU A 76 -10.21 -22.64 30.80
C GLU A 76 -10.96 -23.48 31.85
N PRO A 77 -10.33 -24.56 32.33
CA PRO A 77 -10.95 -25.42 33.37
C PRO A 77 -11.02 -24.75 34.74
N THR A 78 -10.33 -23.65 34.94
CA THR A 78 -10.34 -22.83 36.15
C THR A 78 -11.12 -21.56 35.91
N HIS A 79 -12.15 -21.27 36.72
CA HIS A 79 -12.89 -20.03 36.69
C HIS A 79 -12.07 -18.77 37.05
N ALA A 80 -10.77 -18.91 37.23
CA ALA A 80 -9.85 -17.84 37.60
C ALA A 80 -9.29 -17.15 36.35
N ALA A 81 -9.18 -15.83 36.38
CA ALA A 81 -8.49 -15.06 35.36
C ALA A 81 -7.03 -15.54 35.22
N PRO A 82 -6.46 -15.65 34.00
CA PRO A 82 -5.13 -16.20 33.78
C PRO A 82 -4.01 -15.40 34.49
N PHE A 83 -4.24 -14.12 34.80
CA PHE A 83 -3.33 -13.27 35.59
C PHE A 83 -4.12 -12.08 36.19
N PRO A 84 -3.57 -11.36 37.20
CA PRO A 84 -4.23 -10.21 37.79
C PRO A 84 -4.50 -9.12 36.74
N GLY A 85 -5.78 -8.75 36.58
CA GLY A 85 -6.24 -7.76 35.59
C GLY A 85 -6.64 -8.33 34.23
N ALA A 86 -6.55 -9.66 34.00
CA ALA A 86 -7.11 -10.29 32.80
C ALA A 86 -8.65 -10.42 32.93
N PRO A 87 -9.39 -10.41 31.79
CA PRO A 87 -10.81 -10.67 31.81
C PRO A 87 -11.12 -12.06 32.32
N ALA A 88 -12.30 -12.21 32.96
CA ALA A 88 -12.81 -13.51 33.37
C ALA A 88 -13.02 -14.42 32.15
N PRO A 89 -12.92 -15.76 32.29
CA PRO A 89 -13.15 -16.70 31.21
C PRO A 89 -14.47 -16.44 30.46
N GLY A 90 -14.42 -16.35 29.13
CA GLY A 90 -15.56 -16.02 28.27
C GLY A 90 -15.92 -14.54 28.18
N HIS A 91 -15.18 -13.66 28.85
CA HIS A 91 -15.40 -12.21 28.79
C HIS A 91 -14.30 -11.45 28.05
N CYS A 92 -14.68 -10.28 27.52
CA CYS A 92 -13.78 -9.32 26.92
C CYS A 92 -13.95 -7.94 27.57
N HIS A 93 -12.85 -7.22 27.76
CA HIS A 93 -12.91 -5.81 28.18
C HIS A 93 -11.87 -4.98 27.44
N GLY A 94 -11.93 -3.65 27.60
CA GLY A 94 -10.88 -2.78 27.11
C GLY A 94 -9.57 -3.04 27.85
N PRO A 95 -8.39 -2.72 27.24
CA PRO A 95 -7.09 -2.94 27.87
C PRO A 95 -7.05 -2.25 29.24
N SER A 96 -6.73 -2.98 30.29
CA SER A 96 -6.81 -2.48 31.68
C SER A 96 -5.55 -1.77 32.15
N ARG A 97 -4.44 -1.91 31.41
CA ARG A 97 -3.09 -1.38 31.78
C ARG A 97 -2.53 -0.47 30.68
N ASN A 98 -1.48 0.28 31.01
CA ASN A 98 -0.74 1.25 30.19
C ASN A 98 -1.09 1.30 28.69
N HIS A 99 -2.21 1.95 28.39
CA HIS A 99 -2.83 1.97 27.06
C HIS A 99 -2.08 2.85 26.04
N GLY A 100 -1.12 3.66 26.47
CA GLY A 100 -0.50 4.68 25.65
C GLY A 100 0.09 4.13 24.34
N PHE A 101 0.79 3.00 24.42
CA PHE A 101 1.41 2.40 23.22
C PHE A 101 0.39 1.71 22.30
N LEU A 102 -0.69 1.11 22.86
CA LEU A 102 -1.77 0.52 22.08
C LEU A 102 -2.54 1.59 21.32
N ILE A 103 -2.83 2.71 21.99
CA ILE A 103 -3.49 3.87 21.37
C ILE A 103 -2.59 4.46 20.29
N ALA A 104 -1.27 4.59 20.54
CA ALA A 104 -0.32 5.10 19.55
C ALA A 104 -0.23 4.18 18.33
N ALA A 105 -0.13 2.86 18.53
CA ALA A 105 -0.11 1.89 17.44
C ALA A 105 -1.43 1.93 16.63
N ALA A 106 -2.56 1.96 17.32
CA ALA A 106 -3.87 2.09 16.69
C ALA A 106 -4.00 3.40 15.88
N ALA A 107 -3.56 4.53 16.45
CA ALA A 107 -3.58 5.82 15.78
C ALA A 107 -2.72 5.82 14.49
N LEU A 108 -1.52 5.24 14.54
CA LEU A 108 -0.66 5.11 13.36
C LEU A 108 -1.31 4.24 12.28
N LEU A 109 -1.96 3.14 12.66
CA LEU A 109 -2.67 2.28 11.70
C LEU A 109 -3.94 2.95 11.14
N PHE A 110 -4.63 3.80 11.89
CA PHE A 110 -5.72 4.62 11.35
C PHE A 110 -5.23 5.67 10.36
N VAL A 111 -4.10 6.33 10.66
CA VAL A 111 -3.46 7.25 9.72
C VAL A 111 -3.06 6.52 8.44
N SER A 112 -2.48 5.34 8.57
CA SER A 112 -2.16 4.49 7.42
C SER A 112 -3.39 4.12 6.61
N LEU A 113 -4.45 3.63 7.24
CA LEU A 113 -5.72 3.29 6.58
C LEU A 113 -6.29 4.48 5.81
N PHE A 114 -6.27 5.68 6.41
CA PHE A 114 -6.70 6.91 5.76
C PHE A 114 -5.83 7.24 4.54
N CYS A 115 -4.50 7.20 4.68
CA CYS A 115 -3.56 7.48 3.60
C CYS A 115 -3.67 6.46 2.46
N THR A 116 -3.83 5.15 2.78
CA THR A 116 -4.02 4.09 1.78
C THR A 116 -5.33 4.26 1.02
N THR A 117 -6.42 4.59 1.71
CA THR A 117 -7.72 4.87 1.10
C THR A 117 -7.64 6.11 0.20
N LEU A 118 -7.01 7.18 0.68
CA LEU A 118 -6.80 8.38 -0.11
C LEU A 118 -5.96 8.10 -1.36
N SER A 119 -4.88 7.31 -1.23
CA SER A 119 -4.05 6.88 -2.36
C SER A 119 -4.87 6.10 -3.40
N ALA A 120 -5.74 5.18 -2.98
CA ALA A 120 -6.62 4.43 -3.87
C ALA A 120 -7.59 5.35 -4.62
N LEU A 121 -8.22 6.30 -3.92
CA LEU A 121 -9.12 7.28 -4.53
C LEU A 121 -8.39 8.17 -5.55
N LEU A 122 -7.20 8.68 -5.21
CA LEU A 122 -6.38 9.48 -6.11
C LEU A 122 -5.95 8.69 -7.35
N ASN A 123 -5.67 7.39 -7.20
CA ASN A 123 -5.37 6.50 -8.32
C ASN A 123 -6.59 6.33 -9.24
N ILE A 124 -7.79 6.11 -8.69
CA ILE A 124 -9.05 6.03 -9.46
C ILE A 124 -9.30 7.35 -10.22
N VAL A 125 -9.16 8.50 -9.55
CA VAL A 125 -9.32 9.81 -10.20
C VAL A 125 -8.29 9.99 -11.33
N GLY A 126 -7.04 9.56 -11.09
CA GLY A 126 -5.99 9.57 -12.11
C GLY A 126 -6.33 8.70 -13.32
N LEU A 127 -6.95 7.53 -13.13
CA LEU A 127 -7.40 6.65 -14.21
C LEU A 127 -8.57 7.26 -15.01
N SER A 128 -9.47 7.98 -14.34
CA SER A 128 -10.67 8.57 -14.99
C SER A 128 -10.37 9.85 -15.78
N LYS A 129 -9.28 10.55 -15.51
CA LYS A 129 -8.90 11.80 -16.18
C LYS A 129 -8.23 11.51 -17.53
N SER A 130 -8.68 12.18 -18.61
CA SER A 130 -8.03 12.16 -19.92
C SER A 130 -6.95 13.24 -20.09
N ASP A 131 -6.98 14.28 -19.28
CA ASP A 131 -6.01 15.37 -19.34
C ASP A 131 -4.66 14.99 -18.71
N VAL A 132 -3.62 14.98 -19.55
CA VAL A 132 -2.29 14.44 -19.22
C VAL A 132 -1.61 15.18 -18.07
N ARG A 133 -1.67 16.52 -18.03
CA ARG A 133 -1.04 17.34 -16.99
C ARG A 133 -1.73 17.20 -15.63
N GLY A 134 -3.06 17.09 -15.64
CA GLY A 134 -3.86 16.85 -14.45
C GLY A 134 -3.56 15.46 -13.85
N LYS A 135 -3.53 14.45 -14.70
CA LYS A 135 -3.29 13.05 -14.37
C LYS A 135 -1.98 12.83 -13.59
N TYR A 136 -0.87 13.43 -14.05
CA TYR A 136 0.43 13.33 -13.41
C TYR A 136 0.45 13.84 -11.97
N ARG A 137 -0.24 14.96 -11.67
CA ARG A 137 -0.34 15.49 -10.31
C ARG A 137 -1.05 14.52 -9.37
N TRP A 138 -2.14 13.90 -9.80
CA TRP A 138 -2.91 12.96 -9.00
C TRP A 138 -2.11 11.70 -8.64
N TYR A 139 -1.36 11.13 -9.60
CA TYR A 139 -0.50 9.98 -9.33
C TYR A 139 0.66 10.33 -8.40
N ARG A 140 1.24 11.53 -8.52
CA ARG A 140 2.28 11.98 -7.61
C ARG A 140 1.77 12.06 -6.16
N PHE A 141 0.58 12.61 -5.94
CA PHE A 141 -0.04 12.63 -4.61
C PHE A 141 -0.38 11.22 -4.13
N ALA A 142 -0.91 10.34 -4.98
CA ALA A 142 -1.17 8.95 -4.63
C ALA A 142 0.10 8.22 -4.15
N THR A 143 1.22 8.41 -4.85
CA THR A 143 2.52 7.84 -4.48
C THR A 143 3.01 8.36 -3.12
N ILE A 144 2.87 9.65 -2.85
CA ILE A 144 3.27 10.24 -1.56
C ILE A 144 2.40 9.67 -0.44
N CYS A 145 1.07 9.64 -0.62
CA CYS A 145 0.16 9.07 0.37
C CYS A 145 0.44 7.60 0.65
N SER A 146 0.69 6.78 -0.38
CA SER A 146 1.03 5.36 -0.18
C SER A 146 2.38 5.18 0.52
N GLY A 147 3.37 6.03 0.25
CA GLY A 147 4.65 6.02 0.96
C GLY A 147 4.51 6.37 2.45
N ILE A 148 3.70 7.37 2.78
CA ILE A 148 3.39 7.71 4.18
C ILE A 148 2.66 6.54 4.86
N ALA A 149 1.72 5.89 4.19
CA ALA A 149 1.01 4.74 4.72
C ALA A 149 1.98 3.61 5.08
N VAL A 150 2.89 3.22 4.19
CA VAL A 150 3.91 2.19 4.46
C VAL A 150 4.77 2.54 5.67
N LEU A 151 5.22 3.80 5.78
CA LEU A 151 6.05 4.23 6.91
C LEU A 151 5.29 4.14 8.23
N THR A 152 4.05 4.61 8.28
CA THR A 152 3.23 4.56 9.50
C THR A 152 2.85 3.13 9.89
N GLU A 153 2.60 2.24 8.94
CA GLU A 153 2.39 0.80 9.17
C GLU A 153 3.63 0.16 9.77
N LEU A 154 4.80 0.34 9.16
CA LEU A 154 6.06 -0.23 9.65
C LEU A 154 6.36 0.24 11.06
N VAL A 155 6.22 1.54 11.35
CA VAL A 155 6.44 2.08 12.69
C VAL A 155 5.47 1.44 13.69
N ALA A 156 4.18 1.33 13.37
CA ALA A 156 3.19 0.71 14.25
C ALA A 156 3.49 -0.77 14.50
N LEU A 157 3.84 -1.53 13.46
CA LEU A 157 4.12 -2.96 13.55
C LEU A 157 5.40 -3.27 14.32
N ILE A 158 6.43 -2.44 14.21
CA ILE A 158 7.68 -2.61 14.97
C ILE A 158 7.49 -2.15 16.42
N MET A 159 6.81 -1.03 16.63
CA MET A 159 6.59 -0.45 17.96
C MET A 159 5.72 -1.37 18.83
N PHE A 160 4.68 -1.99 18.28
CA PHE A 160 3.74 -2.80 19.04
C PHE A 160 4.41 -3.95 19.80
N PRO A 161 5.13 -4.90 19.16
CA PRO A 161 5.79 -5.98 19.89
C PRO A 161 6.97 -5.48 20.73
N ALA A 162 7.72 -4.45 20.29
CA ALA A 162 8.87 -3.95 21.02
C ALA A 162 8.45 -3.35 22.37
N VAL A 163 7.44 -2.50 22.40
CA VAL A 163 6.94 -1.89 23.65
C VAL A 163 6.20 -2.92 24.50
N PHE A 164 5.46 -3.84 23.87
CA PHE A 164 4.82 -4.94 24.59
C PHE A 164 5.86 -5.80 25.30
N TYR A 165 6.96 -6.14 24.64
CA TYR A 165 8.04 -6.94 25.22
C TYR A 165 8.72 -6.24 26.41
N VAL A 166 8.93 -4.94 26.33
CA VAL A 166 9.48 -4.13 27.43
C VAL A 166 8.54 -4.12 28.64
N ASN A 167 7.23 -4.03 28.40
CA ASN A 167 6.21 -4.00 29.45
C ASN A 167 5.76 -5.39 29.93
N MET A 168 6.33 -6.45 29.40
CA MET A 168 5.93 -7.83 29.66
C MET A 168 6.07 -8.23 31.13
N ASN A 169 6.96 -7.59 31.90
CA ASN A 169 7.09 -7.80 33.33
C ASN A 169 5.83 -7.46 34.13
N GLU A 170 5.00 -6.53 33.63
CA GLU A 170 3.73 -6.15 34.23
C GLU A 170 2.64 -7.22 34.01
N TYR A 171 2.77 -8.06 32.97
CA TYR A 171 1.82 -9.13 32.62
C TYR A 171 2.19 -10.49 33.17
N GLY A 172 3.21 -10.58 34.04
CA GLY A 172 3.69 -11.85 34.61
C GLY A 172 4.76 -12.50 33.75
N SER A 173 6.00 -12.27 34.10
CA SER A 173 7.25 -12.44 33.32
C SER A 173 7.64 -13.84 32.83
N ARG A 174 6.82 -14.85 32.96
CA ARG A 174 7.17 -16.23 32.55
C ARG A 174 6.18 -16.89 31.58
N ARG A 175 5.41 -16.14 30.85
CA ARG A 175 4.45 -16.70 29.88
C ARG A 175 5.02 -16.64 28.46
N ASN A 176 4.80 -17.72 27.72
CA ASN A 176 5.12 -17.75 26.30
C ASN A 176 4.06 -16.94 25.55
N TRP A 177 4.44 -15.77 25.08
CA TRP A 177 3.63 -14.95 24.21
C TRP A 177 3.88 -15.33 22.76
N GLU A 178 2.82 -15.52 22.01
CA GLU A 178 2.86 -15.85 20.61
C GLU A 178 2.13 -14.78 19.81
N VAL A 179 2.68 -14.48 18.65
CA VAL A 179 2.03 -13.62 17.66
C VAL A 179 0.85 -14.38 17.05
N ASP A 180 -0.30 -13.75 17.00
CA ASP A 180 -1.51 -14.37 16.44
C ASP A 180 -1.77 -13.85 15.00
N TRP A 181 -2.71 -14.45 14.32
CA TRP A 181 -2.97 -14.31 12.89
C TRP A 181 -3.26 -12.87 12.42
N SER A 182 -3.92 -12.05 13.23
CA SER A 182 -4.28 -10.69 12.81
C SER A 182 -3.09 -9.73 12.73
N TYR A 183 -2.04 -9.96 13.52
CA TYR A 183 -0.77 -9.27 13.35
C TYR A 183 -0.10 -9.65 12.01
N GLY A 184 -0.19 -10.93 11.62
CA GLY A 184 0.25 -11.39 10.30
C GLY A 184 -0.52 -10.74 9.15
N LEU A 185 -1.84 -10.50 9.31
CA LEU A 185 -2.64 -9.76 8.31
C LEU A 185 -2.18 -8.30 8.18
N ALA A 186 -1.81 -7.65 9.27
CA ALA A 186 -1.28 -6.29 9.22
C ALA A 186 0.06 -6.22 8.46
N TRP A 187 0.95 -7.20 8.63
CA TRP A 187 2.15 -7.36 7.79
C TRP A 187 1.80 -7.61 6.33
N GLY A 188 0.82 -8.47 6.07
CA GLY A 188 0.30 -8.69 4.71
C GLY A 188 -0.17 -7.39 4.06
N ALA A 189 -0.93 -6.57 4.78
CA ALA A 189 -1.37 -5.25 4.30
C ALA A 189 -0.18 -4.37 3.93
N THR A 190 0.83 -4.30 4.81
CA THR A 190 2.05 -3.51 4.57
C THR A 190 2.79 -3.95 3.29
N LEU A 191 2.88 -5.24 3.04
CA LEU A 191 3.50 -5.76 1.80
C LEU A 191 2.70 -5.35 0.56
N PHE A 192 1.36 -5.40 0.59
CA PHE A 192 0.52 -4.94 -0.51
C PHE A 192 0.61 -3.43 -0.72
N THR A 193 0.64 -2.63 0.35
CA THR A 193 0.81 -1.17 0.28
C THR A 193 2.18 -0.81 -0.29
N LEU A 194 3.24 -1.51 0.14
CA LEU A 194 4.60 -1.34 -0.38
C LEU A 194 4.67 -1.70 -1.86
N GLY A 195 4.11 -2.85 -2.26
CA GLY A 195 4.03 -3.27 -3.66
C GLY A 195 3.33 -2.24 -4.54
N ALA A 196 2.19 -1.71 -4.08
CA ALA A 196 1.46 -0.65 -4.76
C ALA A 196 2.30 0.64 -4.89
N SER A 197 3.01 1.03 -3.82
CA SER A 197 3.91 2.20 -3.83
C SER A 197 5.02 2.06 -4.88
N ILE A 198 5.67 0.89 -4.93
CA ILE A 198 6.72 0.60 -5.91
C ILE A 198 6.14 0.67 -7.33
N MET A 199 4.98 0.06 -7.59
CA MET A 199 4.35 0.10 -8.90
C MET A 199 3.99 1.52 -9.35
N LEU A 200 3.51 2.37 -8.43
CA LEU A 200 3.20 3.77 -8.71
C LEU A 200 4.47 4.59 -9.01
N ILE A 201 5.61 4.27 -8.38
CA ILE A 201 6.91 4.92 -8.63
C ILE A 201 7.45 4.48 -10.00
N CYS A 202 7.48 3.18 -10.28
CA CYS A 202 7.98 2.63 -11.54
C CYS A 202 7.20 3.15 -12.76
N ASP A 203 5.87 3.25 -12.63
CA ASP A 203 5.01 3.78 -13.70
C ASP A 203 5.29 5.26 -14.00
N LYS A 204 5.67 6.04 -12.98
CA LYS A 204 6.06 7.44 -13.13
C LYS A 204 7.34 7.60 -13.98
N GLU A 205 8.34 6.77 -13.75
CA GLU A 205 9.60 6.81 -14.52
C GLU A 205 9.36 6.49 -16.00
N HIS A 206 8.53 5.51 -16.31
CA HIS A 206 8.16 5.17 -17.68
C HIS A 206 7.41 6.31 -18.41
N GLU A 207 6.53 7.03 -17.73
CA GLU A 207 5.85 8.19 -18.32
C GLU A 207 6.83 9.33 -18.65
N GLU A 208 7.79 9.63 -17.77
CA GLU A 208 8.79 10.69 -18.01
C GLU A 208 9.69 10.36 -19.22
N VAL A 209 10.11 9.11 -19.36
CA VAL A 209 10.90 8.64 -20.50
C VAL A 209 10.11 8.78 -21.80
N TYR A 210 8.85 8.37 -21.82
CA TYR A 210 7.98 8.47 -22.99
C TYR A 210 7.77 9.91 -23.45
N TYR A 211 7.54 10.86 -22.53
CA TYR A 211 7.40 12.27 -22.88
C TYR A 211 8.69 12.88 -23.44
N LYS A 212 9.82 12.50 -22.90
CA LYS A 212 11.13 12.96 -23.36
C LYS A 212 11.42 12.46 -24.78
N GLU A 213 11.10 11.22 -25.06
CA GLU A 213 11.25 10.61 -26.37
C GLU A 213 10.33 11.28 -27.42
N LYS A 214 9.05 11.49 -27.09
CA LYS A 214 8.09 12.18 -27.98
C LYS A 214 8.51 13.62 -28.30
N THR A 215 9.13 14.32 -27.36
CA THR A 215 9.65 15.69 -27.57
C THR A 215 10.84 15.71 -28.54
N ILE A 216 11.64 14.66 -28.57
CA ILE A 216 12.78 14.51 -29.47
C ILE A 216 12.32 14.21 -30.91
N TYR A 217 11.26 13.41 -31.08
CA TYR A 217 10.74 13.00 -32.38
C TYR A 217 9.77 13.97 -33.05
N ASN A 218 9.23 14.93 -32.34
CA ASN A 218 8.45 16.05 -32.88
C ASN A 218 9.21 17.38 -32.69
N PRO A 219 10.20 17.70 -33.51
CA PRO A 219 10.85 19.01 -33.48
C PRO A 219 9.81 20.09 -33.76
N PRO A 220 9.94 21.28 -33.15
CA PRO A 220 9.04 22.41 -33.44
C PRO A 220 9.00 22.68 -34.95
N PRO A 221 7.82 23.08 -35.48
CA PRO A 221 7.65 23.31 -36.94
C PRO A 221 8.58 24.37 -37.53
N GLU A 222 9.21 25.16 -36.68
CA GLU A 222 10.17 26.23 -37.12
C GLU A 222 11.50 25.70 -37.72
N LEU A 223 11.81 24.40 -37.58
CA LEU A 223 13.04 23.80 -38.14
C LEU A 223 12.82 23.07 -39.46
N SER A 224 11.59 23.04 -39.98
CA SER A 224 11.24 22.39 -41.26
C SER A 224 11.45 23.29 -42.50
N ASP A 225 11.68 24.60 -42.33
CA ASP A 225 11.78 25.58 -43.42
C ASP A 225 13.21 26.12 -43.64
N ARG A 226 14.26 25.31 -43.43
CA ARG A 226 15.63 25.63 -43.84
C ARG A 226 16.26 24.53 -44.67
#